data_8c6c0fcaf59440deb310dbd9103da3a7
#
_entry.id   8c6c0fcaf59440deb310dbd9103da3a7
#
_cell.length_a   1.000
_cell.length_b   1.000
_cell.length_c   1.000
_cell.angle_alpha   90.00
_cell.angle_beta   90.00
_cell.angle_gamma   90.00
#
_symmetry.space_group_name_H-M   'P 1'
#
loop_
_entity.id
_entity.type
_entity.pdbx_description
1 polymer ?
#
loop_
_entity_poly.entity_id
_entity_poly.type
_entity_poly.pdbx_seq_one_letter_code
_entity_poly.pdbx_strand_id
1 'polypeptide(L)'
;GNGFGKFQRRLTDFPADKLFETIPNFHNTPVRLNDLFDAVEKDACGRVKDCKKLISVIEEQRDACGKIIKLQQEGKIPLRVTHNDTKFNNILIDDATHEAVCVIDLDTVMPGISCYDFGDAIRFAGNTAEEDEIDLSRVTISMENYESFTRGFMGAMNGMFTKEENDNMAAAAIIDTLEIGCRFLEDYLRGDKYFKIHYPTQN
;
A
#
# COMPACT_ATOMS: atom_id res chain seq x y z
N GLY A 1 -9.53 -11.12 -1.83
CA GLY A 1 -9.42 -10.90 -0.38
C GLY A 1 -9.10 -12.18 0.39
N ASN A 2 -9.86 -13.25 0.16
CA ASN A 2 -9.74 -14.51 0.91
C ASN A 2 -8.32 -15.12 0.87
N GLY A 3 -7.63 -15.10 -0.27
CA GLY A 3 -6.28 -15.64 -0.41
C GLY A 3 -5.26 -14.93 0.47
N PHE A 4 -5.18 -13.60 0.39
CA PHE A 4 -4.26 -12.81 1.22
C PHE A 4 -4.64 -12.89 2.72
N GLY A 5 -5.95 -12.87 3.04
CA GLY A 5 -6.37 -13.08 4.42
C GLY A 5 -5.97 -14.45 4.98
N LYS A 6 -6.08 -15.52 4.18
CA LYS A 6 -5.59 -16.87 4.57
C LYS A 6 -4.06 -16.90 4.72
N PHE A 7 -3.33 -16.20 3.85
CA PHE A 7 -1.88 -16.07 3.95
C PHE A 7 -1.49 -15.47 5.30
N GLN A 8 -1.99 -14.30 5.64
CA GLN A 8 -1.70 -13.64 6.92
C GLN A 8 -2.15 -14.49 8.13
N ARG A 9 -3.36 -15.07 8.07
CA ARG A 9 -3.87 -15.90 9.16
C ARG A 9 -2.97 -17.11 9.46
N ARG A 10 -2.43 -17.77 8.43
CA ARG A 10 -1.53 -18.92 8.60
C ARG A 10 -0.20 -18.56 9.24
N LEU A 11 0.17 -17.29 9.17
CA LEU A 11 1.45 -16.78 9.70
C LEU A 11 1.26 -15.97 10.99
N THR A 12 0.04 -15.93 11.55
CA THR A 12 -0.28 -15.11 12.74
C THR A 12 0.52 -15.50 13.99
N ASP A 13 0.86 -16.78 14.13
CA ASP A 13 1.65 -17.32 15.24
C ASP A 13 3.17 -17.31 14.99
N PHE A 14 3.59 -16.94 13.77
CA PHE A 14 5.00 -16.79 13.47
C PHE A 14 5.52 -15.47 14.07
N PRO A 15 6.62 -15.51 14.85
CA PRO A 15 7.20 -14.30 15.44
C PRO A 15 7.83 -13.43 14.35
N ALA A 16 7.16 -12.34 14.00
CA ALA A 16 7.55 -11.47 12.90
C ALA A 16 8.95 -10.87 13.06
N ASP A 17 9.40 -10.66 14.30
CA ASP A 17 10.73 -10.17 14.65
C ASP A 17 11.89 -11.12 14.27
N LYS A 18 11.58 -12.37 13.91
CA LYS A 18 12.57 -13.33 13.38
C LYS A 18 12.80 -13.21 11.88
N LEU A 19 11.94 -12.48 11.18
CA LEU A 19 12.14 -12.20 9.78
C LEU A 19 13.11 -11.03 9.60
N PHE A 20 13.89 -11.12 8.52
CA PHE A 20 14.73 -10.02 8.10
C PHE A 20 13.90 -8.95 7.36
N GLU A 21 14.12 -7.69 7.67
CA GLU A 21 13.55 -6.58 6.91
C GLU A 21 14.34 -6.41 5.61
N THR A 22 13.84 -6.97 4.52
CA THR A 22 14.54 -7.01 3.22
C THR A 22 14.63 -5.64 2.58
N ILE A 23 13.61 -4.80 2.77
CA ILE A 23 13.54 -3.42 2.27
C ILE A 23 13.21 -2.48 3.44
N PRO A 24 14.23 -1.85 4.04
CA PRO A 24 14.01 -0.95 5.17
C PRO A 24 13.02 0.18 4.84
N ASN A 25 12.11 0.45 5.77
CA ASN A 25 11.09 1.49 5.64
C ASN A 25 10.17 1.32 4.42
N PHE A 26 9.88 0.09 3.99
CA PHE A 26 9.11 -0.14 2.77
C PHE A 26 7.74 0.55 2.82
N HIS A 27 6.93 0.29 3.87
CA HIS A 27 5.68 0.97 4.17
C HIS A 27 5.81 1.87 5.41
N ASN A 28 6.80 2.76 5.42
CA ASN A 28 6.94 3.78 6.45
C ASN A 28 6.52 5.13 5.87
N THR A 29 5.22 5.38 5.82
CA THR A 29 4.65 6.57 5.19
C THR A 29 5.26 7.89 5.66
N PRO A 30 5.56 8.13 6.96
CA PRO A 30 6.30 9.31 7.40
C PRO A 30 7.69 9.48 6.73
N VAL A 31 8.41 8.38 6.54
CA VAL A 31 9.72 8.42 5.86
C VAL A 31 9.52 8.75 4.39
N ARG A 32 8.58 8.11 3.71
CA ARG A 32 8.26 8.40 2.29
C ARG A 32 7.86 9.85 2.06
N LEU A 33 7.08 10.44 2.99
CA LEU A 33 6.76 11.86 2.97
C LEU A 33 8.01 12.74 3.10
N ASN A 34 8.89 12.42 4.03
CA ASN A 34 10.14 13.18 4.20
C ASN A 34 11.03 13.10 2.95
N ASP A 35 11.12 11.91 2.31
CA ASP A 35 11.88 11.71 1.08
C ASP A 35 11.31 12.57 -0.08
N LEU A 36 9.96 12.61 -0.20
CA LEU A 36 9.28 13.48 -1.16
C LEU A 36 9.60 14.97 -0.90
N PHE A 37 9.47 15.45 0.35
CA PHE A 37 9.69 16.86 0.65
C PHE A 37 11.17 17.26 0.52
N ASP A 38 12.10 16.33 0.76
CA ASP A 38 13.53 16.52 0.41
C ASP A 38 13.71 16.67 -1.12
N ALA A 39 12.99 15.89 -1.92
CA ALA A 39 13.02 16.03 -3.37
C ALA A 39 12.39 17.36 -3.84
N VAL A 40 11.32 17.82 -3.18
CA VAL A 40 10.71 19.14 -3.44
C VAL A 40 11.67 20.29 -3.12
N GLU A 41 12.35 20.21 -1.97
CA GLU A 41 13.32 21.26 -1.58
C GLU A 41 14.51 21.34 -2.54
N LYS A 42 15.01 20.19 -2.99
CA LYS A 42 16.14 20.11 -3.92
C LYS A 42 15.81 20.51 -5.35
N ASP A 43 14.58 20.27 -5.78
CA ASP A 43 14.07 20.49 -7.16
C ASP A 43 15.10 20.21 -8.26
N ALA A 44 15.76 19.05 -8.16
CA ALA A 44 16.93 18.72 -8.96
C ALA A 44 16.68 18.75 -10.49
N CYS A 45 15.42 18.56 -10.91
CA CYS A 45 15.01 18.57 -12.30
C CYS A 45 14.18 19.79 -12.70
N GLY A 46 13.92 20.76 -11.78
CA GLY A 46 13.11 21.95 -12.04
C GLY A 46 11.62 21.65 -12.29
N ARG A 47 11.12 20.49 -11.78
CA ARG A 47 9.76 19.98 -12.02
C ARG A 47 8.75 20.35 -10.93
N VAL A 48 9.17 20.86 -9.78
CA VAL A 48 8.29 21.21 -8.64
C VAL A 48 7.20 22.21 -9.05
N LYS A 49 7.52 23.14 -9.94
CA LYS A 49 6.55 24.14 -10.46
C LYS A 49 5.31 23.52 -11.08
N ASP A 50 5.44 22.33 -11.68
CA ASP A 50 4.38 21.63 -12.40
C ASP A 50 3.52 20.76 -11.47
N CYS A 51 4.02 20.46 -10.24
CA CYS A 51 3.41 19.57 -9.27
C CYS A 51 2.85 20.24 -8.01
N LYS A 52 2.82 21.59 -7.97
CA LYS A 52 2.43 22.35 -6.76
C LYS A 52 1.10 21.93 -6.15
N LYS A 53 0.10 21.63 -6.98
CA LYS A 53 -1.21 21.19 -6.50
C LYS A 53 -1.14 19.82 -5.81
N LEU A 54 -0.41 18.86 -6.39
CA LEU A 54 -0.23 17.53 -5.81
C LEU A 54 0.53 17.62 -4.49
N ILE A 55 1.61 18.39 -4.46
CA ILE A 55 2.41 18.62 -3.25
C ILE A 55 1.55 19.22 -2.13
N SER A 56 0.69 20.22 -2.44
CA SER A 56 -0.23 20.81 -1.45
C SER A 56 -1.21 19.79 -0.89
N VAL A 57 -1.81 18.94 -1.74
CA VAL A 57 -2.74 17.90 -1.30
C VAL A 57 -2.06 16.91 -0.37
N ILE A 58 -0.83 16.48 -0.69
CA ILE A 58 -0.06 15.57 0.15
C ILE A 58 0.31 16.22 1.48
N GLU A 59 0.74 17.48 1.47
CA GLU A 59 1.09 18.22 2.70
C GLU A 59 -0.10 18.33 3.65
N GLU A 60 -1.31 18.59 3.15
CA GLU A 60 -2.53 18.68 3.94
C GLU A 60 -2.88 17.34 4.62
N GLN A 61 -2.40 16.20 4.08
CA GLN A 61 -2.64 14.86 4.63
C GLN A 61 -1.49 14.35 5.52
N ARG A 62 -0.43 15.12 5.73
CA ARG A 62 0.78 14.69 6.44
C ARG A 62 0.50 14.03 7.79
N ASP A 63 -0.32 14.67 8.61
CA ASP A 63 -0.65 14.14 9.96
C ASP A 63 -1.46 12.84 9.89
N ALA A 64 -2.40 12.76 8.95
CA ALA A 64 -3.20 11.56 8.74
C ALA A 64 -2.35 10.38 8.29
N CYS A 65 -1.37 10.62 7.42
CA CYS A 65 -0.45 9.60 6.91
C CYS A 65 0.41 8.96 8.01
N GLY A 66 0.76 9.69 9.07
CA GLY A 66 1.54 9.18 10.18
C GLY A 66 0.77 8.30 11.18
N LYS A 67 -0.56 8.24 11.08
CA LYS A 67 -1.43 7.65 12.11
C LYS A 67 -1.14 6.17 12.40
N ILE A 68 -1.02 5.34 11.37
CA ILE A 68 -0.85 3.89 11.52
C ILE A 68 0.52 3.56 12.10
N ILE A 69 1.57 4.20 11.61
CA ILE A 69 2.94 4.03 12.13
C ILE A 69 3.01 4.47 13.61
N LYS A 70 2.35 5.58 13.96
CA LYS A 70 2.27 6.03 15.35
C LYS A 70 1.59 4.99 16.26
N LEU A 71 0.47 4.42 15.83
CA LEU A 71 -0.22 3.37 16.59
C LEU A 71 0.66 2.11 16.76
N GLN A 72 1.44 1.76 15.76
CA GLN A 72 2.40 0.66 15.85
C GLN A 72 3.53 0.98 16.83
N GLN A 73 4.11 2.18 16.80
CA GLN A 73 5.15 2.62 17.74
C GLN A 73 4.65 2.69 19.18
N GLU A 74 3.37 3.00 19.38
CA GLU A 74 2.71 2.97 20.68
C GLU A 74 2.35 1.55 21.15
N GLY A 75 2.64 0.52 20.36
CA GLY A 75 2.33 -0.88 20.66
C GLY A 75 0.84 -1.23 20.57
N LYS A 76 0.02 -0.38 19.94
CA LYS A 76 -1.42 -0.60 19.76
C LYS A 76 -1.75 -1.46 18.55
N ILE A 77 -0.93 -1.37 17.50
CA ILE A 77 -0.97 -2.22 16.33
C ILE A 77 0.30 -3.08 16.33
N PRO A 78 0.18 -4.41 16.28
CA PRO A 78 1.36 -5.30 16.28
C PRO A 78 2.04 -5.34 14.92
N LEU A 79 3.34 -5.67 14.91
CA LEU A 79 3.99 -6.18 13.70
C LEU A 79 3.56 -7.63 13.47
N ARG A 80 3.28 -7.95 12.22
CA ARG A 80 2.94 -9.28 11.73
C ARG A 80 3.85 -9.67 10.56
N VAL A 81 3.75 -10.90 10.11
CA VAL A 81 4.29 -11.28 8.81
C VAL A 81 3.33 -10.76 7.74
N THR A 82 3.79 -9.83 6.93
CA THR A 82 3.02 -9.20 5.85
C THR A 82 3.62 -9.50 4.50
N HIS A 83 2.81 -9.46 3.47
CA HIS A 83 3.26 -9.63 2.09
C HIS A 83 3.90 -8.37 1.54
N ASN A 84 3.30 -7.21 1.84
CA ASN A 84 3.73 -5.86 1.45
C ASN A 84 3.68 -5.53 -0.06
N ASP A 85 3.15 -6.45 -0.88
CA ASP A 85 2.87 -6.23 -2.31
C ASP A 85 1.65 -7.08 -2.70
N THR A 86 0.47 -6.71 -2.21
CA THR A 86 -0.76 -7.51 -2.26
C THR A 86 -1.60 -7.27 -3.51
N LYS A 87 -0.96 -6.89 -4.60
CA LYS A 87 -1.62 -6.74 -5.91
C LYS A 87 -2.15 -8.08 -6.44
N PHE A 88 -3.14 -8.04 -7.33
CA PHE A 88 -3.77 -9.24 -7.87
C PHE A 88 -2.83 -10.16 -8.66
N ASN A 89 -1.79 -9.60 -9.25
CA ASN A 89 -0.78 -10.37 -9.98
C ASN A 89 0.01 -11.31 -9.06
N ASN A 90 -0.04 -11.09 -7.74
CA ASN A 90 0.68 -11.88 -6.74
C ASN A 90 -0.20 -12.98 -6.10
N ILE A 91 -1.33 -13.33 -6.73
CA ILE A 91 -2.16 -14.44 -6.32
C ILE A 91 -2.58 -15.28 -7.52
N LEU A 92 -2.35 -16.59 -7.43
CA LEU A 92 -2.83 -17.54 -8.43
C LEU A 92 -4.27 -17.95 -8.10
N ILE A 93 -5.12 -17.94 -9.11
CA ILE A 93 -6.53 -18.32 -9.03
C ILE A 93 -6.76 -19.51 -9.93
N ASP A 94 -7.48 -20.52 -9.45
CA ASP A 94 -7.87 -21.68 -10.22
C ASP A 94 -8.97 -21.29 -11.21
N ASP A 95 -8.78 -21.59 -12.49
CA ASP A 95 -9.68 -21.20 -13.57
C ASP A 95 -11.06 -21.86 -13.49
N ALA A 96 -11.16 -23.03 -12.88
CA ALA A 96 -12.41 -23.79 -12.80
C ALA A 96 -13.24 -23.42 -11.57
N THR A 97 -12.57 -23.21 -10.42
CA THR A 97 -13.24 -22.93 -9.14
C THR A 97 -13.28 -21.45 -8.79
N HIS A 98 -12.47 -20.64 -9.46
CA HIS A 98 -12.23 -19.22 -9.15
C HIS A 98 -11.74 -18.98 -7.71
N GLU A 99 -11.13 -20.00 -7.10
CA GLU A 99 -10.56 -19.90 -5.75
C GLU A 99 -9.06 -19.55 -5.80
N ALA A 100 -8.61 -18.81 -4.79
CA ALA A 100 -7.20 -18.53 -4.61
C ALA A 100 -6.44 -19.80 -4.22
N VAL A 101 -5.45 -20.16 -5.03
CA VAL A 101 -4.61 -21.36 -4.88
C VAL A 101 -3.33 -21.06 -4.12
N CYS A 102 -2.64 -20.01 -4.52
CA CYS A 102 -1.30 -19.66 -3.99
C CYS A 102 -1.05 -18.16 -4.04
N VAL A 103 -0.45 -17.64 -2.98
CA VAL A 103 0.18 -16.32 -2.97
C VAL A 103 1.63 -16.49 -3.42
N ILE A 104 2.08 -15.64 -4.32
CA ILE A 104 3.40 -15.68 -4.97
C ILE A 104 4.12 -14.35 -4.82
N ASP A 105 5.36 -14.24 -5.33
CA ASP A 105 6.21 -13.04 -5.26
C ASP A 105 6.50 -12.64 -3.79
N LEU A 106 7.19 -13.54 -3.09
CA LEU A 106 7.42 -13.43 -1.64
C LEU A 106 8.65 -12.59 -1.27
N ASP A 107 9.23 -11.86 -2.20
CA ASP A 107 10.47 -11.08 -1.99
C ASP A 107 10.29 -9.94 -0.99
N THR A 108 9.05 -9.46 -0.85
CA THR A 108 8.66 -8.40 0.08
C THR A 108 8.09 -8.91 1.40
N VAL A 109 8.05 -10.23 1.61
CA VAL A 109 7.56 -10.81 2.87
C VAL A 109 8.54 -10.53 4.01
N MET A 110 8.10 -9.69 4.95
CA MET A 110 8.91 -9.22 6.08
C MET A 110 8.00 -8.75 7.22
N PRO A 111 8.56 -8.33 8.38
CA PRO A 111 7.76 -7.70 9.42
C PRO A 111 7.06 -6.45 8.90
N GLY A 112 5.76 -6.35 9.11
CA GLY A 112 4.97 -5.21 8.67
C GLY A 112 3.66 -5.07 9.42
N ILE A 113 2.82 -4.17 8.94
CA ILE A 113 1.52 -3.87 9.53
C ILE A 113 0.43 -4.38 8.59
N SER A 114 -0.40 -5.31 9.05
CA SER A 114 -1.45 -5.93 8.24
C SER A 114 -2.41 -4.95 7.56
N CYS A 115 -2.57 -3.76 8.15
CA CYS A 115 -3.40 -2.72 7.54
C CYS A 115 -2.84 -2.26 6.18
N TYR A 116 -1.52 -2.26 5.98
CA TYR A 116 -0.91 -1.90 4.69
C TYR A 116 -1.16 -2.98 3.63
N ASP A 117 -1.07 -4.27 3.99
CA ASP A 117 -1.46 -5.35 3.06
C ASP A 117 -2.92 -5.21 2.59
N PHE A 118 -3.82 -4.83 3.51
CA PHE A 118 -5.19 -4.53 3.14
C PHE A 118 -5.28 -3.29 2.25
N GLY A 119 -4.56 -2.23 2.61
CA GLY A 119 -4.55 -0.96 1.88
C GLY A 119 -4.08 -1.10 0.44
N ASP A 120 -2.92 -1.74 0.25
CA ASP A 120 -2.35 -2.00 -1.07
C ASP A 120 -3.27 -2.88 -1.94
N ALA A 121 -3.82 -3.94 -1.36
CA ALA A 121 -4.78 -4.77 -2.07
C ALA A 121 -6.06 -4.00 -2.48
N ILE A 122 -6.58 -3.11 -1.64
CA ILE A 122 -7.73 -2.27 -1.96
C ILE A 122 -7.39 -1.24 -3.04
N ARG A 123 -6.22 -0.66 -3.03
CA ARG A 123 -5.74 0.25 -4.07
C ARG A 123 -5.82 -0.41 -5.45
N PHE A 124 -5.45 -1.68 -5.56
CA PHE A 124 -5.61 -2.46 -6.79
C PHE A 124 -7.04 -2.93 -7.03
N ALA A 125 -7.64 -3.63 -6.06
CA ALA A 125 -8.96 -4.26 -6.22
C ALA A 125 -10.10 -3.26 -6.40
N GLY A 126 -10.00 -2.13 -5.73
CA GLY A 126 -11.00 -1.07 -5.78
C GLY A 126 -10.87 -0.16 -7.00
N ASN A 127 -9.70 -0.11 -7.63
CA ASN A 127 -9.50 0.74 -8.79
C ASN A 127 -10.26 0.19 -10.02
N THR A 128 -10.85 1.09 -10.79
CA THR A 128 -11.58 0.76 -12.04
C THR A 128 -10.73 0.87 -13.29
N ALA A 129 -9.48 1.33 -13.15
CA ALA A 129 -8.54 1.53 -14.23
C ALA A 129 -7.19 0.88 -13.93
N GLU A 130 -6.33 0.77 -14.93
CA GLU A 130 -4.94 0.33 -14.75
C GLU A 130 -4.15 1.38 -13.94
N GLU A 131 -3.03 0.96 -13.34
CA GLU A 131 -2.21 1.83 -12.49
C GLU A 131 -1.60 3.01 -13.25
N ASP A 132 -1.35 2.83 -14.56
CA ASP A 132 -0.78 3.82 -15.47
C ASP A 132 -1.82 4.44 -16.44
N GLU A 133 -3.10 4.42 -16.08
CA GLU A 133 -4.17 5.00 -16.88
C GLU A 133 -3.95 6.51 -17.10
N ILE A 134 -3.87 6.92 -18.35
CA ILE A 134 -3.64 8.31 -18.76
C ILE A 134 -4.91 9.17 -18.60
N ASP A 135 -6.06 8.58 -18.87
CA ASP A 135 -7.35 9.27 -18.71
C ASP A 135 -7.84 9.19 -17.26
N LEU A 136 -7.46 10.18 -16.47
CA LEU A 136 -7.81 10.25 -15.04
C LEU A 136 -9.33 10.26 -14.79
N SER A 137 -10.15 10.57 -15.78
CA SER A 137 -11.62 10.50 -15.61
C SER A 137 -12.14 9.07 -15.48
N ARG A 138 -11.34 8.08 -15.87
CA ARG A 138 -11.63 6.65 -15.76
C ARG A 138 -11.17 6.07 -14.41
N VAL A 139 -10.30 6.79 -13.69
CA VAL A 139 -9.76 6.36 -12.40
C VAL A 139 -10.78 6.66 -11.31
N THR A 140 -11.43 5.63 -10.79
CA THR A 140 -12.39 5.76 -9.70
C THR A 140 -12.37 4.49 -8.85
N ILE A 141 -13.15 4.47 -7.77
CA ILE A 141 -13.26 3.33 -6.88
C ILE A 141 -14.56 2.55 -7.12
N SER A 142 -14.46 1.23 -7.29
CA SER A 142 -15.58 0.31 -7.27
C SER A 142 -15.88 -0.10 -5.83
N MET A 143 -16.98 0.40 -5.28
CA MET A 143 -17.42 0.02 -3.94
C MET A 143 -17.81 -1.48 -3.87
N GLU A 144 -18.31 -2.06 -4.94
CA GLU A 144 -18.60 -3.50 -5.02
C GLU A 144 -17.32 -4.34 -4.84
N ASN A 145 -16.26 -3.98 -5.54
CA ASN A 145 -14.96 -4.66 -5.41
C ASN A 145 -14.37 -4.44 -4.02
N TYR A 146 -14.43 -3.20 -3.51
CA TYR A 146 -13.99 -2.87 -2.15
C TYR A 146 -14.69 -3.75 -1.10
N GLU A 147 -16.01 -3.82 -1.13
CA GLU A 147 -16.79 -4.62 -0.18
C GLU A 147 -16.52 -6.12 -0.33
N SER A 148 -16.45 -6.62 -1.57
CA SER A 148 -16.16 -8.03 -1.85
C SER A 148 -14.78 -8.44 -1.37
N PHE A 149 -13.76 -7.61 -1.64
CA PHE A 149 -12.40 -7.85 -1.15
C PHE A 149 -12.37 -7.83 0.38
N THR A 150 -12.93 -6.78 0.99
CA THR A 150 -12.97 -6.62 2.45
C THR A 150 -13.63 -7.82 3.13
N ARG A 151 -14.78 -8.26 2.63
CA ARG A 151 -15.50 -9.43 3.15
C ARG A 151 -14.64 -10.68 3.10
N GLY A 152 -13.94 -10.90 1.98
CA GLY A 152 -13.05 -12.06 1.82
C GLY A 152 -11.83 -12.00 2.75
N PHE A 153 -11.18 -10.85 2.83
CA PHE A 153 -9.98 -10.64 3.65
C PHE A 153 -10.31 -10.76 5.15
N MET A 154 -11.27 -9.98 5.64
CA MET A 154 -11.68 -9.97 7.05
C MET A 154 -12.27 -11.32 7.48
N GLY A 155 -13.07 -11.96 6.61
CA GLY A 155 -13.62 -13.30 6.86
C GLY A 155 -12.55 -14.37 7.00
N ALA A 156 -11.48 -14.32 6.18
CA ALA A 156 -10.37 -15.25 6.27
C ALA A 156 -9.54 -15.05 7.55
N MET A 157 -9.36 -13.82 8.01
CA MET A 157 -8.69 -13.51 9.27
C MET A 157 -9.48 -13.93 10.52
N ASN A 158 -10.81 -14.04 10.40
CA ASN A 158 -11.68 -14.63 11.41
C ASN A 158 -11.44 -14.12 12.85
N GLY A 159 -11.41 -12.80 13.03
CA GLY A 159 -11.25 -12.15 14.33
C GLY A 159 -9.82 -12.13 14.91
N MET A 160 -8.81 -12.45 14.10
CA MET A 160 -7.39 -12.41 14.55
C MET A 160 -6.82 -10.99 14.65
N PHE A 161 -7.51 -10.00 14.07
CA PHE A 161 -7.10 -8.61 14.19
C PHE A 161 -7.46 -8.00 15.55
N THR A 162 -6.60 -7.11 16.04
CA THR A 162 -6.91 -6.26 17.19
C THR A 162 -8.03 -5.28 16.84
N LYS A 163 -8.61 -4.64 17.85
CA LYS A 163 -9.58 -3.57 17.63
C LYS A 163 -8.97 -2.42 16.82
N GLU A 164 -7.75 -2.04 17.18
CA GLU A 164 -7.02 -0.95 16.53
C GLU A 164 -6.70 -1.25 15.06
N GLU A 165 -6.36 -2.49 14.73
CA GLU A 165 -6.19 -2.90 13.33
C GLU A 165 -7.52 -2.76 12.57
N ASN A 166 -8.61 -3.33 13.11
CA ASN A 166 -9.93 -3.25 12.48
C ASN A 166 -10.40 -1.80 12.26
N ASP A 167 -10.24 -0.95 13.26
CA ASP A 167 -10.67 0.46 13.23
C ASP A 167 -9.87 1.31 12.21
N ASN A 168 -8.70 0.83 11.76
CA ASN A 168 -7.82 1.55 10.87
C ASN A 168 -7.67 0.94 9.47
N MET A 169 -8.34 -0.17 9.15
CA MET A 169 -8.28 -0.80 7.81
C MET A 169 -8.68 0.17 6.69
N ALA A 170 -9.82 0.86 6.83
CA ALA A 170 -10.26 1.82 5.81
C ALA A 170 -9.30 3.02 5.66
N ALA A 171 -8.72 3.50 6.77
CA ALA A 171 -7.72 4.56 6.74
C ALA A 171 -6.43 4.08 6.04
N ALA A 172 -6.05 2.82 6.22
CA ALA A 172 -4.87 2.25 5.58
C ALA A 172 -4.95 2.29 4.05
N ALA A 173 -6.12 2.04 3.46
CA ALA A 173 -6.29 2.12 2.01
C ALA A 173 -6.01 3.54 1.47
N ILE A 174 -6.43 4.57 2.21
CA ILE A 174 -6.15 5.97 1.84
C ILE A 174 -4.67 6.29 2.04
N ILE A 175 -4.11 5.89 3.18
CA ILE A 175 -2.71 6.18 3.53
C ILE A 175 -1.76 5.48 2.56
N ASP A 176 -2.01 4.22 2.22
CA ASP A 176 -1.20 3.47 1.26
C ASP A 176 -1.27 4.09 -0.15
N THR A 177 -2.45 4.48 -0.60
CA THR A 177 -2.62 5.21 -1.88
C THR A 177 -1.79 6.50 -1.90
N LEU A 178 -1.82 7.27 -0.82
CA LEU A 178 -1.00 8.48 -0.68
C LEU A 178 0.49 8.17 -0.64
N GLU A 179 0.89 7.09 0.05
CA GLU A 179 2.28 6.64 0.12
C GLU A 179 2.84 6.30 -1.27
N ILE A 180 2.10 5.51 -2.04
CA ILE A 180 2.49 5.17 -3.41
C ILE A 180 2.53 6.43 -4.29
N GLY A 181 1.55 7.32 -4.17
CA GLY A 181 1.57 8.61 -4.86
C GLY A 181 2.80 9.47 -4.49
N CYS A 182 3.21 9.45 -3.22
CA CYS A 182 4.45 10.12 -2.78
C CYS A 182 5.68 9.52 -3.46
N ARG A 183 5.77 8.19 -3.58
CA ARG A 183 6.91 7.50 -4.21
C ARG A 183 7.00 7.79 -5.70
N PHE A 184 5.88 7.79 -6.42
CA PHE A 184 5.84 8.18 -7.83
C PHE A 184 6.25 9.64 -8.01
N LEU A 185 5.66 10.56 -7.24
CA LEU A 185 5.97 11.98 -7.33
C LEU A 185 7.44 12.28 -6.94
N GLU A 186 7.97 11.61 -5.92
CA GLU A 186 9.39 11.71 -5.55
C GLU A 186 10.29 11.30 -6.71
N ASP A 187 10.02 10.15 -7.33
CA ASP A 187 10.83 9.65 -8.46
C ASP A 187 10.74 10.59 -9.66
N TYR A 188 9.56 11.11 -9.97
CA TYR A 188 9.39 12.15 -11.00
C TYR A 188 10.26 13.38 -10.72
N LEU A 189 10.25 13.90 -9.49
CA LEU A 189 11.05 15.06 -9.10
C LEU A 189 12.55 14.77 -9.10
N ARG A 190 12.96 13.52 -8.89
CA ARG A 190 14.36 13.07 -8.95
C ARG A 190 14.81 12.68 -10.37
N GLY A 191 13.91 12.70 -11.36
CA GLY A 191 14.21 12.46 -12.78
C GLY A 191 13.98 11.03 -13.25
N ASP A 192 12.95 10.35 -12.74
CA ASP A 192 12.45 9.05 -13.19
C ASP A 192 13.53 7.97 -13.17
N LYS A 193 14.11 7.72 -11.99
CA LYS A 193 15.26 6.81 -11.83
C LYS A 193 14.90 5.45 -11.27
N TYR A 194 13.80 5.35 -10.53
CA TYR A 194 13.41 4.14 -9.83
C TYR A 194 12.35 3.34 -10.61
N PHE A 195 11.24 4.00 -10.96
CA PHE A 195 10.17 3.35 -11.71
C PHE A 195 10.46 3.41 -13.21
N LYS A 196 10.14 2.30 -13.90
CA LYS A 196 10.23 2.26 -15.35
C LYS A 196 9.05 3.03 -15.94
N ILE A 197 9.32 4.11 -16.66
CA ILE A 197 8.31 4.90 -17.35
C ILE A 197 8.29 4.61 -18.84
N HIS A 198 7.12 4.74 -19.46
CA HIS A 198 6.91 4.62 -20.90
C HIS A 198 6.63 5.96 -21.58
N TYR A 199 6.28 6.99 -20.79
CA TYR A 199 6.07 8.38 -21.26
C TYR A 199 6.44 9.38 -20.14
N PRO A 200 6.79 10.64 -20.50
CA PRO A 200 7.46 11.58 -19.58
C PRO A 200 6.70 12.02 -18.32
N THR A 201 5.41 11.75 -18.22
CA THR A 201 4.55 12.17 -17.10
C THR A 201 3.80 11.00 -16.48
N GLN A 202 4.36 9.81 -16.56
CA GLN A 202 3.74 8.59 -16.03
C GLN A 202 3.83 8.52 -14.50
N ASN A 203 4.92 8.96 -13.91
CA ASN A 203 5.11 9.03 -12.45
C ASN A 203 4.41 10.23 -11.82
#